data_7dfe53989592fd89ba32ad9497a9d428
#
_entry.id   7dfe53989592fd89ba32ad9497a9d428
#
_cell.length_a   1.000
_cell.length_b   1.000
_cell.length_c   1.000
_cell.angle_alpha   90.00
_cell.angle_beta   90.00
_cell.angle_gamma   90.00
#
_symmetry.space_group_name_H-M   'P 1'
#
loop_
_entity.id
_entity.type
_entity.pdbx_description
1 polymer ?
#
loop_
_entity_poly.entity_id
_entity_poly.type
_entity_poly.pdbx_seq_one_letter_code
_entity_poly.pdbx_strand_id
1 'polypeptide(L)'
;MPELHSFDYAIVRVVPRVERGEFMNAGVILFCSTRGYLASRIELDRDRLAALAPSVDSAVIESHLAVIPRVCQGGPTAGPIGELTQRERFHWLVAPRSTIIQTSPVHSGVDHDLTSAIDKLFDKLVRAPGR
;
A
#
# COMPACT_ATOMS: atom_id res chain seq x y z
N MET A 1 -7.22 20.72 -22.18
CA MET A 1 -7.51 20.49 -20.76
C MET A 1 -7.02 19.10 -20.34
N PRO A 2 -6.24 19.00 -19.27
CA PRO A 2 -5.87 17.70 -18.75
C PRO A 2 -7.11 16.94 -18.33
N GLU A 3 -7.15 15.64 -18.63
CA GLU A 3 -8.25 14.79 -18.23
C GLU A 3 -8.14 14.42 -16.75
N LEU A 4 -9.29 14.29 -16.09
CA LEU A 4 -9.38 13.69 -14.78
C LEU A 4 -9.39 12.17 -14.92
N HIS A 5 -8.60 11.50 -14.11
CA HIS A 5 -8.56 10.04 -14.06
C HIS A 5 -9.15 9.57 -12.74
N SER A 6 -10.11 8.66 -12.82
CA SER A 6 -10.64 7.99 -11.64
C SER A 6 -9.72 6.84 -11.26
N PHE A 7 -9.47 6.69 -9.99
CA PHE A 7 -8.62 5.61 -9.49
C PHE A 7 -9.20 5.03 -8.20
N ASP A 8 -8.74 3.82 -7.88
CA ASP A 8 -9.01 3.18 -6.61
C ASP A 8 -7.71 3.16 -5.80
N TYR A 9 -7.81 3.28 -4.48
CA TYR A 9 -6.66 3.20 -3.61
C TYR A 9 -6.99 2.51 -2.30
N ALA A 10 -5.97 1.98 -1.66
CA ALA A 10 -6.06 1.41 -0.33
C ALA A 10 -4.84 1.82 0.48
N ILE A 11 -5.02 1.93 1.79
CA ILE A 11 -3.93 2.24 2.72
C ILE A 11 -3.31 0.91 3.16
N VAL A 12 -1.99 0.81 3.08
CA VAL A 12 -1.24 -0.34 3.58
C VAL A 12 -1.03 -0.15 5.09
N ARG A 13 -1.39 -1.17 5.86
CA ARG A 13 -1.32 -1.14 7.32
C ARG A 13 -0.39 -2.22 7.83
N VAL A 14 0.44 -1.86 8.81
CA VAL A 14 1.21 -2.81 9.60
C VAL A 14 0.44 -3.10 10.87
N VAL A 15 0.14 -4.37 11.10
CA VAL A 15 -0.59 -4.86 12.28
C VAL A 15 0.36 -5.75 13.07
N PRO A 16 1.19 -5.19 13.97
CA PRO A 16 2.27 -5.95 14.61
C PRO A 16 1.78 -7.12 15.46
N ARG A 17 0.63 -6.94 16.11
CA ARG A 17 -0.02 -7.98 16.91
C ARG A 17 -1.46 -8.10 16.45
N VAL A 18 -1.72 -9.12 15.63
CA VAL A 18 -3.04 -9.32 15.01
C VAL A 18 -4.15 -9.42 16.06
N GLU A 19 -3.88 -10.07 17.18
CA GLU A 19 -4.85 -10.25 18.26
C GLU A 19 -5.28 -8.96 18.94
N ARG A 20 -4.46 -7.90 18.85
CA ARG A 20 -4.80 -6.59 19.41
C ARG A 20 -5.53 -5.68 18.43
N GLY A 21 -5.40 -5.95 17.13
CA GLY A 21 -6.02 -5.13 16.10
C GLY A 21 -5.42 -3.74 15.91
N GLU A 22 -4.41 -3.37 16.70
CA GLU A 22 -3.73 -2.08 16.53
C GLU A 22 -2.91 -2.07 15.23
N PHE A 23 -2.89 -0.93 14.55
CA PHE A 23 -2.13 -0.82 13.31
C PHE A 23 -1.57 0.58 13.11
N MET A 24 -0.59 0.67 12.20
CA MET A 24 -0.08 1.94 11.71
C MET A 24 -0.07 1.91 10.18
N ASN A 25 -0.27 3.07 9.58
CA ASN A 25 -0.23 3.20 8.13
C ASN A 25 1.23 3.22 7.66
N ALA A 26 1.52 2.46 6.61
CA ALA A 26 2.89 2.34 6.08
C ALA A 26 2.95 2.52 4.56
N GLY A 27 1.83 2.77 3.90
CA GLY A 27 1.86 2.96 2.47
C GLY A 27 0.50 3.15 1.85
N VAL A 28 0.52 3.35 0.54
CA VAL A 28 -0.66 3.51 -0.31
C VAL A 28 -0.45 2.68 -1.57
N ILE A 29 -1.51 2.01 -2.02
CA ILE A 29 -1.58 1.33 -3.31
C ILE A 29 -2.63 2.05 -4.14
N LEU A 30 -2.31 2.38 -5.39
CA LEU A 30 -3.21 3.11 -6.28
C LEU A 30 -3.33 2.38 -7.61
N PHE A 31 -4.57 2.18 -8.06
CA PHE A 31 -4.88 1.51 -9.31
C PHE A 31 -5.82 2.36 -10.17
N CYS A 32 -5.42 2.61 -11.41
CA CYS A 32 -6.25 3.27 -12.41
C CYS A 32 -6.32 2.37 -13.65
N SER A 33 -7.46 1.70 -13.84
CA SER A 33 -7.58 0.69 -14.90
C SER A 33 -7.55 1.32 -16.28
N THR A 34 -8.14 2.50 -16.47
CA THR A 34 -8.18 3.17 -17.78
C THR A 34 -6.80 3.62 -18.26
N ARG A 35 -5.88 3.87 -17.34
CA ARG A 35 -4.51 4.28 -17.66
C ARG A 35 -3.50 3.15 -17.55
N GLY A 36 -3.94 1.96 -17.14
CA GLY A 36 -3.03 0.85 -16.92
C GLY A 36 -1.98 1.15 -15.86
N TYR A 37 -2.36 1.82 -14.77
CA TYR A 37 -1.46 2.29 -13.74
C TYR A 37 -1.73 1.56 -12.43
N LEU A 38 -0.75 0.84 -11.94
CA LEU A 38 -0.79 0.21 -10.61
C LEU A 38 0.54 0.50 -9.93
N ALA A 39 0.50 1.23 -8.84
CA ALA A 39 1.70 1.65 -8.14
C ALA A 39 1.47 1.67 -6.65
N SER A 40 2.57 1.67 -5.90
CA SER A 40 2.56 1.80 -4.46
C SER A 40 3.62 2.77 -4.02
N ARG A 41 3.43 3.32 -2.82
CA ARG A 41 4.45 4.06 -2.12
C ARG A 41 4.46 3.58 -0.68
N ILE A 42 5.58 3.03 -0.25
CA ILE A 42 5.73 2.36 1.04
C ILE A 42 6.84 3.04 1.83
N GLU A 43 6.57 3.31 3.10
CA GLU A 43 7.58 3.81 4.02
C GLU A 43 7.23 3.35 5.44
N LEU A 44 8.13 2.61 6.06
CA LEU A 44 7.95 2.19 7.44
C LEU A 44 8.62 3.19 8.38
N ASP A 45 7.81 3.82 9.23
CA ASP A 45 8.31 4.67 10.30
C ASP A 45 8.71 3.77 11.46
N ARG A 46 10.01 3.51 11.60
CA ARG A 46 10.54 2.59 12.59
C ARG A 46 10.33 3.07 14.02
N ASP A 47 10.36 4.38 14.24
CA ASP A 47 10.15 4.95 15.58
C ASP A 47 8.71 4.73 16.02
N ARG A 48 7.75 4.93 15.12
CA ARG A 48 6.34 4.65 15.42
C ARG A 48 6.10 3.16 15.64
N LEU A 49 6.73 2.30 14.85
CA LEU A 49 6.64 0.85 15.03
C LEU A 49 7.18 0.44 16.39
N ALA A 50 8.34 0.96 16.79
CA ALA A 50 8.95 0.66 18.08
C ALA A 50 8.08 1.13 19.24
N ALA A 51 7.40 2.26 19.10
CA ALA A 51 6.47 2.76 20.09
C ALA A 51 5.22 1.88 20.22
N LEU A 52 4.71 1.40 19.07
CA LEU A 52 3.52 0.56 19.03
C LEU A 52 3.80 -0.88 19.49
N ALA A 53 4.95 -1.42 19.10
CA ALA A 53 5.32 -2.82 19.37
C ALA A 53 6.85 -2.96 19.50
N PRO A 54 7.42 -2.66 20.67
CA PRO A 54 8.89 -2.62 20.84
C PRO A 54 9.60 -3.92 20.54
N SER A 55 8.93 -5.06 20.69
CA SER A 55 9.54 -6.40 20.52
C SER A 55 9.47 -6.93 19.09
N VAL A 56 8.83 -6.20 18.18
CA VAL A 56 8.68 -6.64 16.78
C VAL A 56 9.93 -6.32 15.97
N ASP A 57 10.39 -7.30 15.18
CA ASP A 57 11.54 -7.13 14.30
C ASP A 57 11.13 -6.33 13.06
N SER A 58 11.64 -5.11 12.93
CA SER A 58 11.34 -4.23 11.80
C SER A 58 11.82 -4.80 10.47
N ALA A 59 12.90 -5.60 10.47
CA ALA A 59 13.40 -6.21 9.23
C ALA A 59 12.41 -7.22 8.66
N VAL A 60 11.74 -7.98 9.52
CA VAL A 60 10.68 -8.91 9.09
C VAL A 60 9.51 -8.12 8.48
N ILE A 61 9.07 -7.05 9.13
CA ILE A 61 8.00 -6.20 8.61
C ILE A 61 8.38 -5.63 7.25
N GLU A 62 9.60 -5.11 7.11
CA GLU A 62 10.08 -4.53 5.86
C GLU A 62 10.12 -5.56 4.73
N SER A 63 10.52 -6.81 5.02
CA SER A 63 10.54 -7.87 4.01
C SER A 63 9.13 -8.19 3.49
N HIS A 64 8.13 -8.17 4.35
CA HIS A 64 6.74 -8.34 3.94
C HIS A 64 6.24 -7.15 3.12
N LEU A 65 6.56 -5.94 3.54
CA LEU A 65 6.17 -4.73 2.80
C LEU A 65 6.79 -4.68 1.40
N ALA A 66 8.00 -5.19 1.24
CA ALA A 66 8.72 -5.19 -0.04
C ALA A 66 8.03 -6.00 -1.14
N VAL A 67 7.15 -6.92 -0.79
CA VAL A 67 6.37 -7.70 -1.76
C VAL A 67 5.43 -6.79 -2.55
N ILE A 68 4.89 -5.76 -1.92
CA ILE A 68 3.86 -4.90 -2.52
C ILE A 68 4.36 -4.20 -3.80
N PRO A 69 5.49 -3.48 -3.79
CA PRO A 69 6.00 -2.88 -5.03
C PRO A 69 6.28 -3.90 -6.14
N ARG A 70 6.74 -5.10 -5.78
CA ARG A 70 7.00 -6.15 -6.77
C ARG A 70 5.72 -6.62 -7.44
N VAL A 71 4.65 -6.79 -6.67
CA VAL A 71 3.34 -7.17 -7.23
C VAL A 71 2.77 -6.04 -8.09
N CYS A 72 2.93 -4.79 -7.67
CA CYS A 72 2.50 -3.64 -8.49
C CYS A 72 3.21 -3.63 -9.84
N GLN A 73 4.51 -3.88 -9.85
CA GLN A 73 5.31 -3.92 -11.08
C GLN A 73 4.93 -5.12 -11.94
N GLY A 74 4.66 -6.27 -11.32
CA GLY A 74 4.38 -7.52 -12.02
C GLY A 74 5.63 -8.18 -12.57
N GLY A 75 5.46 -9.28 -13.27
CA GLY A 75 6.56 -10.01 -13.87
C GLY A 75 7.21 -11.03 -12.94
N PRO A 76 8.37 -11.60 -13.32
CA PRO A 76 8.96 -12.74 -12.62
C PRO A 76 9.36 -12.48 -11.17
N THR A 77 9.72 -11.24 -10.82
CA THR A 77 10.15 -10.90 -9.46
C THR A 77 9.03 -11.03 -8.43
N ALA A 78 7.78 -11.02 -8.89
CA ALA A 78 6.59 -11.20 -8.03
C ALA A 78 6.14 -12.67 -7.97
N GLY A 79 6.85 -13.59 -8.60
CA GLY A 79 6.48 -15.00 -8.66
C GLY A 79 5.19 -15.21 -9.48
N PRO A 80 4.41 -16.25 -9.17
CA PRO A 80 3.17 -16.53 -9.92
C PRO A 80 2.16 -15.38 -9.94
N ILE A 81 2.08 -14.59 -8.87
CA ILE A 81 1.19 -13.43 -8.80
C ILE A 81 1.55 -12.40 -9.87
N GLY A 82 2.83 -12.28 -10.20
CA GLY A 82 3.30 -11.35 -11.23
C GLY A 82 2.80 -11.65 -12.64
N GLU A 83 2.28 -12.85 -12.88
CA GLU A 83 1.71 -13.25 -14.17
C GLU A 83 0.24 -12.86 -14.32
N LEU A 84 -0.42 -12.48 -13.24
CA LEU A 84 -1.80 -12.04 -13.26
C LEU A 84 -1.93 -10.69 -13.96
N THR A 85 -3.15 -10.38 -14.42
CA THR A 85 -3.44 -9.05 -14.97
C THR A 85 -3.26 -7.99 -13.88
N GLN A 86 -3.12 -6.75 -14.30
CA GLN A 86 -2.97 -5.63 -13.37
C GLN A 86 -4.16 -5.52 -12.41
N ARG A 87 -5.38 -5.70 -12.92
CA ARG A 87 -6.59 -5.70 -12.09
C ARG A 87 -6.58 -6.85 -11.08
N GLU A 88 -6.21 -8.04 -11.51
CA GLU A 88 -6.13 -9.20 -10.63
C GLU A 88 -5.08 -9.00 -9.55
N ARG A 89 -3.93 -8.41 -9.89
CA ARG A 89 -2.87 -8.10 -8.92
C ARG A 89 -3.33 -7.08 -7.90
N PHE A 90 -4.07 -6.06 -8.32
CA PHE A 90 -4.64 -5.09 -7.38
C PHE A 90 -5.63 -5.78 -6.44
N HIS A 91 -6.52 -6.61 -6.95
CA HIS A 91 -7.48 -7.34 -6.12
C HIS A 91 -6.78 -8.27 -5.13
N TRP A 92 -5.69 -8.90 -5.55
CA TRP A 92 -4.88 -9.74 -4.66
C TRP A 92 -4.26 -8.92 -3.52
N LEU A 93 -3.73 -7.74 -3.85
CA LEU A 93 -3.10 -6.85 -2.87
C LEU A 93 -4.07 -6.37 -1.80
N VAL A 94 -5.31 -6.06 -2.18
CA VAL A 94 -6.30 -5.46 -1.25
C VAL A 94 -7.28 -6.48 -0.67
N ALA A 95 -7.08 -7.76 -0.95
CA ALA A 95 -7.94 -8.80 -0.39
C ALA A 95 -7.83 -8.82 1.14
N PRO A 96 -8.95 -8.99 1.87
CA PRO A 96 -8.90 -9.05 3.33
C PRO A 96 -7.99 -10.17 3.84
N ARG A 97 -7.18 -9.86 4.85
CA ARG A 97 -6.23 -10.79 5.46
C ARG A 97 -6.17 -10.55 6.96
N SER A 98 -5.83 -11.62 7.70
CA SER A 98 -5.57 -11.54 9.13
C SER A 98 -4.09 -11.79 9.41
N THR A 99 -3.23 -11.02 8.72
CA THR A 99 -1.77 -11.12 8.83
C THR A 99 -1.19 -9.79 9.29
N ILE A 100 0.13 -9.75 9.46
CA ILE A 100 0.81 -8.53 9.94
C ILE A 100 0.79 -7.40 8.93
N ILE A 101 0.55 -7.68 7.65
CA ILE A 101 0.32 -6.64 6.64
C ILE A 101 -1.11 -6.77 6.15
N GLN A 102 -1.85 -5.68 6.25
CA GLN A 102 -3.25 -5.63 5.84
C GLN A 102 -3.48 -4.34 5.06
N THR A 103 -4.64 -4.23 4.42
CA THR A 103 -5.01 -2.99 3.75
C THR A 103 -6.34 -2.48 4.29
N SER A 104 -6.55 -1.18 4.14
CA SER A 104 -7.87 -0.57 4.37
C SER A 104 -8.87 -1.07 3.32
N PRO A 105 -10.17 -0.83 3.52
CA PRO A 105 -11.12 -0.92 2.41
C PRO A 105 -10.68 -0.05 1.24
N VAL A 106 -11.11 -0.41 0.03
CA VAL A 106 -10.79 0.36 -1.16
C VAL A 106 -11.63 1.63 -1.19
N HIS A 107 -10.95 2.75 -1.49
CA HIS A 107 -11.56 4.05 -1.68
C HIS A 107 -11.34 4.51 -3.11
N SER A 108 -12.10 5.48 -3.56
CA SER A 108 -11.97 6.06 -4.91
C SER A 108 -11.55 7.52 -4.84
N GLY A 109 -10.87 7.98 -5.88
CA GLY A 109 -10.47 9.36 -6.02
C GLY A 109 -10.34 9.74 -7.48
N VAL A 110 -10.05 11.01 -7.72
CA VAL A 110 -9.79 11.53 -9.06
C VAL A 110 -8.61 12.49 -9.01
N ASP A 111 -7.80 12.48 -10.07
CA ASP A 111 -6.71 13.44 -10.24
C ASP A 111 -6.34 13.50 -11.73
N HIS A 112 -5.74 14.61 -12.13
CA HIS A 112 -5.18 14.77 -13.47
C HIS A 112 -3.86 14.02 -13.63
N ASP A 113 -3.12 13.84 -12.52
CA ASP A 113 -1.79 13.25 -12.50
C ASP A 113 -1.74 12.16 -11.42
N LEU A 114 -1.63 10.90 -11.85
CA LEU A 114 -1.67 9.76 -10.95
C LEU A 114 -0.43 9.69 -10.03
N THR A 115 0.74 10.06 -10.53
CA THR A 115 1.95 10.13 -9.71
C THR A 115 1.80 11.17 -8.60
N SER A 116 1.26 12.34 -8.94
CA SER A 116 0.95 13.36 -7.96
C SER A 116 -0.11 12.90 -6.96
N ALA A 117 -1.11 12.17 -7.43
CA ALA A 117 -2.18 11.65 -6.57
C ALA A 117 -1.64 10.72 -5.50
N ILE A 118 -0.78 9.76 -5.86
CA ILE A 118 -0.22 8.82 -4.90
C ILE A 118 0.67 9.55 -3.87
N ASP A 119 1.44 10.55 -4.30
CA ASP A 119 2.27 11.33 -3.39
C ASP A 119 1.44 12.13 -2.39
N LYS A 120 0.36 12.75 -2.84
CA LYS A 120 -0.55 13.49 -1.97
C LYS A 120 -1.21 12.59 -0.94
N LEU A 121 -1.68 11.42 -1.36
CA LEU A 121 -2.28 10.44 -0.47
C LEU A 121 -1.25 9.93 0.56
N PHE A 122 -0.04 9.65 0.11
CA PHE A 122 1.02 9.20 0.98
C PHE A 122 1.32 10.22 2.07
N ASP A 123 1.52 11.49 1.68
CA ASP A 123 1.81 12.56 2.64
C ASP A 123 0.68 12.75 3.66
N LYS A 124 -0.57 12.65 3.20
CA LYS A 124 -1.74 12.85 4.03
C LYS A 124 -2.01 11.67 4.97
N LEU A 125 -1.83 10.45 4.49
CA LEU A 125 -2.31 9.24 5.17
C LEU A 125 -1.22 8.46 5.90
N VAL A 126 0.02 8.56 5.46
CA VAL A 126 1.13 7.75 5.99
C VAL A 126 2.05 8.57 6.89
N ARG A 127 2.45 9.76 6.45
CA ARG A 127 3.34 10.59 7.24
C ARG A 127 2.66 11.11 8.49
N ALA A 128 3.43 11.23 9.57
CA ALA A 128 2.91 11.72 10.83
C ALA A 128 2.45 13.17 10.70
N PRO A 129 1.31 13.54 11.31
CA PRO A 129 0.84 14.93 11.30
C PRO A 129 1.90 15.91 11.81
N GLY A 130 1.98 17.08 11.20
CA GLY A 130 2.92 18.13 11.61
C GLY A 130 4.33 18.00 11.07
N ARG A 131 4.55 17.07 10.14
CA ARG A 131 5.86 16.87 9.49
C ARG A 131 5.89 17.31 8.05
#